data_ad95ce1d4ded133cffc9555c7b562e45
#
_entry.id   ad95ce1d4ded133cffc9555c7b562e45
#
_cell.length_a   1.000
_cell.length_b   1.000
_cell.length_c   1.000
_cell.angle_alpha   90.00
_cell.angle_beta   90.00
_cell.angle_gamma   90.00
#
_symmetry.space_group_name_H-M   'P 1'
#
loop_
_entity.id
_entity.type
_entity.pdbx_description
1 polymer ?
#
loop_
_entity_poly.entity_id
_entity_poly.type
_entity_poly.pdbx_seq_one_letter_code
_entity_poly.pdbx_strand_id
1 'polypeptide(L)'
;MYAQRINRSWDRDEQREVRDTTYGFYNLYDWSLGVSVNTTLYGFYKPWKPLFGSKVLAFRHVLKPSVSFTYAPDFTTSRYGYTRQYEMIDAEGNSTWVQYSPYQNGLYGYPSGTRQGMISMSLSNNLEMKVKSDRDSTGMKKISLIDELSATLSYNTAAKIRPWSNLNMRLRLKLTPKYTFSMAAVFATYAYKFDETGRVVTSERTEWSYGRFG
;
A
#
# COMPACT_ATOMS: atom_id res chain seq x y z
N MET A 1 -4.82 24.53 -18.90
CA MET A 1 -4.76 23.99 -20.27
C MET A 1 -5.95 24.49 -21.10
N TYR A 2 -5.80 24.66 -22.41
CA TYR A 2 -6.92 24.90 -23.32
C TYR A 2 -7.70 23.58 -23.47
N ALA A 3 -8.96 23.60 -23.10
CA ALA A 3 -9.80 22.41 -23.08
C ALA A 3 -11.24 22.71 -23.40
N GLN A 4 -11.95 21.65 -23.74
CA GLN A 4 -13.37 21.62 -23.93
C GLN A 4 -14.06 21.33 -22.59
N ARG A 5 -14.97 22.19 -22.19
CA ARG A 5 -15.85 21.97 -21.04
C ARG A 5 -17.26 21.65 -21.52
N ILE A 6 -17.77 20.52 -21.12
CA ILE A 6 -19.09 20.01 -21.52
C ILE A 6 -20.06 20.17 -20.35
N ASN A 7 -21.15 20.87 -20.55
CA ASN A 7 -22.28 20.87 -19.65
C ASN A 7 -23.33 19.93 -20.23
N ARG A 8 -23.85 19.04 -19.41
CA ARG A 8 -24.90 18.10 -19.78
C ARG A 8 -26.15 18.36 -18.97
N SER A 9 -27.29 18.28 -19.61
CA SER A 9 -28.62 18.36 -19.00
C SER A 9 -29.56 17.40 -19.71
N TRP A 10 -30.67 17.11 -19.08
CA TRP A 10 -31.72 16.28 -19.66
C TRP A 10 -32.89 17.17 -20.13
N ASP A 11 -33.26 17.05 -21.39
CA ASP A 11 -34.46 17.66 -21.93
C ASP A 11 -35.60 16.67 -21.74
N ARG A 12 -36.61 17.07 -20.93
CA ARG A 12 -37.79 16.25 -20.63
C ARG A 12 -38.75 16.16 -21.78
N ASP A 13 -38.84 17.20 -22.58
CA ASP A 13 -39.80 17.27 -23.68
C ASP A 13 -39.34 16.41 -24.86
N GLU A 14 -38.05 16.48 -25.17
CA GLU A 14 -37.44 15.72 -26.26
C GLU A 14 -36.86 14.37 -25.81
N GLN A 15 -36.90 14.05 -24.49
CA GLN A 15 -36.38 12.79 -23.89
C GLN A 15 -34.93 12.50 -24.33
N ARG A 16 -34.09 13.53 -24.34
CA ARG A 16 -32.70 13.42 -24.79
C ARG A 16 -31.71 14.19 -23.91
N GLU A 17 -30.48 13.74 -23.97
CA GLU A 17 -29.35 14.47 -23.37
C GLU A 17 -28.98 15.69 -24.24
N VAL A 18 -29.00 16.87 -23.64
CA VAL A 18 -28.51 18.11 -24.24
C VAL A 18 -27.08 18.36 -23.76
N ARG A 19 -26.20 18.66 -24.71
CA ARG A 19 -24.78 18.97 -24.46
C ARG A 19 -24.48 20.39 -24.94
N ASP A 20 -24.03 21.21 -24.00
CA ASP A 20 -23.48 22.53 -24.30
C ASP A 20 -21.97 22.51 -24.09
N THR A 21 -21.22 23.01 -25.07
CA THR A 21 -19.77 22.91 -25.10
C THR A 21 -19.14 24.29 -25.15
N THR A 22 -18.30 24.58 -24.16
CA THR A 22 -17.51 25.81 -24.08
C THR A 22 -16.02 25.49 -24.18
N TYR A 23 -15.30 26.32 -24.96
CA TYR A 23 -13.84 26.20 -25.11
C TYR A 23 -13.16 27.30 -24.31
N GLY A 24 -12.09 26.94 -23.61
CA GLY A 24 -11.36 27.91 -22.80
C GLY A 24 -10.14 27.33 -22.09
N PHE A 25 -9.50 28.16 -21.31
CA PHE A 25 -8.42 27.72 -20.43
C PHE A 25 -8.99 27.38 -19.08
N TYR A 26 -8.86 26.10 -18.70
CA TYR A 26 -9.32 25.60 -17.42
C TYR A 26 -8.13 25.09 -16.62
N ASN A 27 -8.08 25.47 -15.35
CA ASN A 27 -7.05 24.99 -14.42
C ASN A 27 -7.58 23.76 -13.68
N LEU A 28 -7.05 22.59 -14.05
CA LEU A 28 -7.34 21.31 -13.40
C LEU A 28 -6.07 20.91 -12.65
N TYR A 29 -6.25 20.58 -11.38
CA TYR A 29 -5.14 20.17 -10.53
C TYR A 29 -5.57 19.02 -9.61
N ASP A 30 -4.67 18.14 -9.33
CA ASP A 30 -4.74 17.15 -8.26
C ASP A 30 -3.56 17.37 -7.32
N TRP A 31 -3.65 16.77 -6.16
CA TRP A 31 -2.58 16.80 -5.20
C TRP A 31 -2.64 15.58 -4.29
N SER A 32 -1.50 15.17 -3.82
CA SER A 32 -1.34 14.16 -2.79
C SER A 32 -0.30 14.61 -1.77
N LEU A 33 -0.46 14.17 -0.54
CA LEU A 33 0.50 14.38 0.54
C LEU A 33 1.14 13.04 0.88
N GLY A 34 2.48 13.03 0.94
CA GLY A 34 3.23 11.87 1.40
C GLY A 34 4.24 12.28 2.47
N VAL A 35 4.27 11.54 3.57
CA VAL A 35 5.26 11.69 4.64
C VAL A 35 5.83 10.31 4.95
N SER A 36 7.15 10.23 5.08
CA SER A 36 7.80 8.98 5.48
C SER A 36 8.87 9.23 6.53
N VAL A 37 8.96 8.31 7.49
CA VAL A 37 9.98 8.30 8.53
C VAL A 37 10.71 6.97 8.46
N ASN A 38 12.02 7.04 8.26
CA ASN A 38 12.90 5.89 8.18
C ASN A 38 14.04 6.08 9.17
N THR A 39 14.39 5.03 9.89
CA THR A 39 15.54 5.07 10.78
C THR A 39 16.32 3.76 10.73
N THR A 40 17.55 3.79 11.23
CA THR A 40 18.38 2.60 11.36
C THR A 40 18.92 2.52 12.78
N LEU A 41 18.55 1.45 13.46
CA LEU A 41 18.98 1.15 14.82
C LEU A 41 20.06 0.06 14.77
N TYR A 42 21.13 0.26 15.52
CA TYR A 42 22.25 -0.68 15.61
C TYR A 42 22.31 -1.25 17.01
N GLY A 43 22.23 -2.58 17.12
CA GLY A 43 22.50 -3.32 18.36
C GLY A 43 23.83 -4.05 18.25
N PHE A 44 24.66 -3.93 19.27
CA PHE A 44 25.92 -4.67 19.40
C PHE A 44 25.88 -5.51 20.68
N TYR A 45 26.00 -6.82 20.50
CA TYR A 45 25.91 -7.76 21.61
C TYR A 45 27.18 -8.57 21.75
N LYS A 46 27.63 -8.76 23.00
CA LYS A 46 28.69 -9.68 23.31
C LYS A 46 28.15 -11.12 23.31
N PRO A 47 28.89 -12.07 22.70
CA PRO A 47 28.42 -13.45 22.68
C PRO A 47 28.48 -14.05 24.09
N TRP A 48 27.51 -14.91 24.39
CA TRP A 48 27.56 -15.70 25.61
C TRP A 48 28.56 -16.83 25.42
N LYS A 49 29.74 -16.69 26.07
CA LYS A 49 30.90 -17.59 25.90
C LYS A 49 30.58 -19.08 26.10
N PRO A 50 29.78 -19.51 27.09
CA PRO A 50 29.41 -20.92 27.24
C PRO A 50 28.76 -21.56 26.01
N LEU A 51 27.98 -20.79 25.25
CA LEU A 51 27.29 -21.29 24.07
C LEU A 51 28.09 -21.11 22.76
N PHE A 52 28.79 -20.00 22.61
CA PHE A 52 29.47 -19.63 21.35
C PHE A 52 30.97 -19.79 21.36
N GLY A 53 31.56 -20.15 22.53
CA GLY A 53 33.01 -20.29 22.72
C GLY A 53 33.75 -18.97 22.51
N SER A 54 35.09 -19.09 22.32
CA SER A 54 35.98 -17.92 22.11
C SER A 54 36.10 -17.48 20.64
N LYS A 55 35.52 -18.21 19.72
CA LYS A 55 35.62 -17.91 18.27
C LYS A 55 34.69 -16.76 17.84
N VAL A 56 33.53 -16.61 18.48
CA VAL A 56 32.59 -15.51 18.19
C VAL A 56 33.00 -14.29 19.01
N LEU A 57 33.17 -13.16 18.33
CA LEU A 57 33.63 -11.91 18.95
C LEU A 57 32.47 -10.96 19.29
N ALA A 58 31.50 -10.83 18.39
CA ALA A 58 30.41 -9.93 18.57
C ALA A 58 29.24 -10.27 17.60
N PHE A 59 28.04 -9.87 17.97
CA PHE A 59 26.89 -9.82 17.09
C PHE A 59 26.57 -8.36 16.77
N ARG A 60 26.18 -8.10 15.52
CA ARG A 60 25.65 -6.83 15.07
C ARG A 60 24.24 -7.05 14.55
N HIS A 61 23.28 -6.44 15.20
CA HIS A 61 21.88 -6.40 14.75
C HIS A 61 21.61 -5.04 14.14
N VAL A 62 21.02 -5.02 12.95
CA VAL A 62 20.59 -3.81 12.27
C VAL A 62 19.10 -3.90 12.07
N LEU A 63 18.37 -2.97 12.67
CA LEU A 63 16.92 -2.85 12.60
C LEU A 63 16.58 -1.58 11.85
N LYS A 64 15.78 -1.69 10.78
CA LYS A 64 15.37 -0.58 9.93
C LYS A 64 13.83 -0.49 9.90
N PRO A 65 13.21 0.16 10.89
CA PRO A 65 11.79 0.48 10.82
C PRO A 65 11.55 1.63 9.85
N SER A 66 10.44 1.54 9.13
CA SER A 66 9.94 2.58 8.23
C SER A 66 8.44 2.70 8.37
N VAL A 67 7.96 3.93 8.47
CA VAL A 67 6.53 4.26 8.46
C VAL A 67 6.31 5.34 7.44
N SER A 68 5.35 5.15 6.55
CA SER A 68 4.92 6.14 5.58
C SER A 68 3.41 6.36 5.65
N PHE A 69 3.02 7.60 5.44
CA PHE A 69 1.62 8.00 5.29
C PHE A 69 1.45 8.68 3.96
N THR A 70 0.43 8.28 3.20
CA THR A 70 0.02 8.96 1.96
C THR A 70 -1.46 9.32 2.04
N TYR A 71 -1.80 10.46 1.50
CA TYR A 71 -3.17 10.95 1.46
C TYR A 71 -3.43 11.67 0.14
N ALA A 72 -4.58 11.39 -0.47
CA ALA A 72 -5.14 12.18 -1.55
C ALA A 72 -6.64 12.40 -1.29
N PRO A 73 -7.18 13.60 -1.53
CA PRO A 73 -8.60 13.87 -1.35
C PRO A 73 -9.44 13.20 -2.43
N ASP A 74 -10.72 13.20 -2.21
CA ASP A 74 -11.70 12.75 -3.21
C ASP A 74 -11.94 13.89 -4.22
N PHE A 75 -11.39 13.76 -5.40
CA PHE A 75 -11.55 14.72 -6.49
C PHE A 75 -12.90 14.60 -7.21
N THR A 76 -13.69 13.58 -6.91
CA THR A 76 -15.04 13.42 -7.47
C THR A 76 -16.09 14.28 -6.76
N THR A 77 -15.72 14.86 -5.61
CA THR A 77 -16.61 15.73 -4.84
C THR A 77 -16.93 17.03 -5.60
N SER A 78 -18.12 17.55 -5.39
CA SER A 78 -18.59 18.81 -6.01
C SER A 78 -17.68 20.02 -5.74
N ARG A 79 -16.92 19.99 -4.62
CA ARG A 79 -15.96 21.03 -4.24
C ARG A 79 -14.93 21.32 -5.33
N TYR A 80 -14.47 20.30 -6.04
CA TYR A 80 -13.47 20.46 -7.10
C TYR A 80 -14.07 20.78 -8.46
N GLY A 81 -15.37 20.50 -8.66
CA GLY A 81 -16.08 20.75 -9.90
C GLY A 81 -15.64 19.89 -11.10
N TYR A 82 -14.85 18.83 -10.84
CA TYR A 82 -14.40 17.88 -11.88
C TYR A 82 -15.46 16.84 -12.22
N THR A 83 -16.44 16.67 -11.34
CA THR A 83 -17.57 15.76 -11.51
C THR A 83 -18.85 16.52 -11.28
N ARG A 84 -19.82 16.30 -12.13
CA ARG A 84 -21.17 16.85 -12.08
C ARG A 84 -22.18 15.74 -12.28
N GLN A 85 -23.42 16.03 -11.95
CA GLN A 85 -24.54 15.13 -12.18
C GLN A 85 -25.72 15.88 -12.71
N TYR A 86 -26.55 15.20 -13.50
CA TYR A 86 -27.86 15.67 -13.89
C TYR A 86 -28.90 14.56 -13.69
N GLU A 87 -30.12 14.96 -13.50
CA GLU A 87 -31.27 14.05 -13.36
C GLU A 87 -31.83 13.72 -14.73
N MET A 88 -31.83 12.44 -15.07
CA MET A 88 -32.49 11.90 -16.25
C MET A 88 -33.86 11.33 -15.82
N ILE A 89 -34.93 11.72 -16.47
CA ILE A 89 -36.26 11.21 -16.21
C ILE A 89 -36.72 10.51 -17.48
N ASP A 90 -37.00 9.22 -17.36
CA ASP A 90 -37.50 8.41 -18.49
C ASP A 90 -38.99 8.72 -18.82
N ALA A 91 -39.50 8.11 -19.89
CA ALA A 91 -40.86 8.30 -20.32
C ALA A 91 -41.90 7.77 -19.31
N GLU A 92 -41.50 6.85 -18.46
CA GLU A 92 -42.29 6.26 -17.38
C GLU A 92 -42.26 7.10 -16.09
N GLY A 93 -41.47 8.19 -16.05
CA GLY A 93 -41.34 9.10 -14.90
C GLY A 93 -40.33 8.66 -13.84
N ASN A 94 -39.51 7.63 -14.12
CA ASN A 94 -38.49 7.21 -13.19
C ASN A 94 -37.28 8.15 -13.30
N SER A 95 -36.72 8.52 -12.15
CA SER A 95 -35.58 9.43 -12.04
C SER A 95 -34.29 8.66 -11.83
N THR A 96 -33.25 8.98 -12.61
CA THR A 96 -31.90 8.41 -12.48
C THR A 96 -30.87 9.53 -12.53
N TRP A 97 -29.94 9.54 -11.57
CA TRP A 97 -28.83 10.48 -11.53
C TRP A 97 -27.67 9.98 -12.38
N VAL A 98 -27.32 10.75 -13.40
CA VAL A 98 -26.18 10.46 -14.30
C VAL A 98 -25.01 11.33 -13.91
N GLN A 99 -23.91 10.69 -13.55
CA GLN A 99 -22.67 11.38 -13.19
C GLN A 99 -21.75 11.49 -14.42
N TYR A 100 -21.15 12.67 -14.60
CA TYR A 100 -20.22 12.93 -15.70
C TYR A 100 -19.14 13.91 -15.29
N SER A 101 -18.05 13.95 -16.06
CA SER A 101 -17.05 15.02 -15.94
C SER A 101 -17.24 16.06 -17.04
N PRO A 102 -17.30 17.36 -16.71
CA PRO A 102 -17.27 18.43 -17.72
C PRO A 102 -16.01 18.43 -18.58
N TYR A 103 -14.94 17.78 -18.12
CA TYR A 103 -13.59 17.78 -18.74
C TYR A 103 -13.20 16.42 -19.32
N GLN A 104 -14.16 15.52 -19.53
CA GLN A 104 -13.88 14.14 -19.98
C GLN A 104 -13.15 14.06 -21.32
N ASN A 105 -13.30 15.08 -22.19
CA ASN A 105 -12.63 15.15 -23.48
C ASN A 105 -11.35 15.99 -23.43
N GLY A 106 -10.84 16.32 -22.25
CA GLY A 106 -9.57 17.03 -22.08
C GLY A 106 -8.39 16.20 -22.54
N LEU A 107 -7.42 16.81 -23.22
CA LEU A 107 -6.23 16.15 -23.77
C LEU A 107 -5.42 15.38 -22.71
N TYR A 108 -5.40 15.88 -21.49
CA TYR A 108 -4.65 15.29 -20.36
C TYR A 108 -5.55 14.61 -19.33
N GLY A 109 -6.83 14.40 -19.66
CA GLY A 109 -7.81 13.87 -18.72
C GLY A 109 -8.20 14.88 -17.63
N TYR A 110 -8.79 14.37 -16.56
CA TYR A 110 -9.21 15.16 -15.40
C TYR A 110 -8.97 14.36 -14.11
N PRO A 111 -8.76 15.03 -12.97
CA PRO A 111 -8.66 14.34 -11.70
C PRO A 111 -9.98 13.63 -11.34
N SER A 112 -9.92 12.31 -11.21
CA SER A 112 -11.10 11.47 -10.96
C SER A 112 -10.91 10.50 -9.79
N GLY A 113 -9.78 10.63 -9.07
CA GLY A 113 -9.46 9.75 -7.95
C GLY A 113 -10.40 9.96 -6.77
N THR A 114 -10.91 8.87 -6.22
CA THR A 114 -11.59 8.87 -4.93
C THR A 114 -10.59 9.07 -3.79
N ARG A 115 -11.08 9.38 -2.60
CA ARG A 115 -10.24 9.55 -1.41
C ARG A 115 -9.30 8.36 -1.22
N GLN A 116 -8.02 8.65 -1.07
CA GLN A 116 -6.99 7.69 -0.75
C GLN A 116 -6.32 8.08 0.57
N GLY A 117 -5.97 7.08 1.34
CA GLY A 117 -5.23 7.28 2.57
C GLY A 117 -4.61 5.95 2.98
N MET A 118 -3.28 5.91 3.09
CA MET A 118 -2.56 4.68 3.43
C MET A 118 -1.45 4.97 4.42
N ILE A 119 -1.43 4.17 5.47
CA ILE A 119 -0.29 4.06 6.38
C ILE A 119 0.41 2.76 6.04
N SER A 120 1.66 2.82 5.63
CA SER A 120 2.48 1.64 5.37
C SER A 120 3.58 1.54 6.40
N MET A 121 3.72 0.37 6.99
CA MET A 121 4.72 0.05 8.00
C MET A 121 5.60 -1.06 7.46
N SER A 122 6.90 -0.88 7.56
CA SER A 122 7.86 -1.93 7.24
C SER A 122 8.96 -2.01 8.29
N LEU A 123 9.41 -3.22 8.51
CA LEU A 123 10.49 -3.54 9.44
C LEU A 123 11.45 -4.47 8.72
N SER A 124 12.71 -4.09 8.63
CA SER A 124 13.77 -4.94 8.09
C SER A 124 14.83 -5.16 9.14
N ASN A 125 15.21 -6.43 9.31
CA ASN A 125 16.22 -6.87 10.26
C ASN A 125 17.36 -7.56 9.52
N ASN A 126 18.57 -7.30 9.96
CA ASN A 126 19.78 -8.01 9.56
C ASN A 126 20.58 -8.38 10.80
N LEU A 127 21.06 -9.61 10.87
CA LEU A 127 21.86 -10.09 11.98
C LEU A 127 23.19 -10.67 11.44
N GLU A 128 24.27 -10.07 11.86
CA GLU A 128 25.63 -10.49 11.52
C GLU A 128 26.40 -10.92 12.75
N MET A 129 27.31 -11.83 12.55
CA MET A 129 28.22 -12.32 13.54
C MET A 129 29.66 -12.05 13.09
N LYS A 130 30.52 -11.57 14.01
CA LYS A 130 31.95 -11.42 13.82
C LYS A 130 32.67 -12.58 14.48
N VAL A 131 33.48 -13.31 13.70
CA VAL A 131 34.24 -14.47 14.18
C VAL A 131 35.73 -14.29 13.93
N LYS A 132 36.57 -14.92 14.77
CA LYS A 132 37.99 -15.06 14.51
C LYS A 132 38.24 -15.91 13.27
N SER A 133 39.15 -15.52 12.42
CA SER A 133 39.51 -16.23 11.21
C SER A 133 41.01 -16.08 10.91
N ASP A 134 41.72 -17.18 10.96
CA ASP A 134 43.17 -17.21 10.66
C ASP A 134 43.46 -17.10 9.15
N ARG A 135 42.41 -17.21 8.31
CA ARG A 135 42.49 -17.12 6.84
C ARG A 135 42.26 -15.71 6.31
N ASP A 136 41.80 -14.78 7.16
CA ASP A 136 41.54 -13.41 6.78
C ASP A 136 42.70 -12.50 7.20
N SER A 137 43.12 -11.59 6.34
CA SER A 137 44.20 -10.64 6.61
C SER A 137 43.99 -9.78 7.85
N THR A 138 42.72 -9.60 8.25
CA THR A 138 42.31 -8.83 9.44
C THR A 138 42.20 -9.71 10.70
N GLY A 139 42.43 -11.00 10.61
CA GLY A 139 42.21 -11.97 11.69
C GLY A 139 40.74 -12.18 12.06
N MET A 140 39.79 -11.60 11.30
CA MET A 140 38.36 -11.60 11.62
C MET A 140 37.52 -11.70 10.35
N LYS A 141 36.45 -12.48 10.43
CA LYS A 141 35.48 -12.65 9.36
C LYS A 141 34.07 -12.25 9.82
N LYS A 142 33.31 -11.58 8.96
CA LYS A 142 31.87 -11.31 9.14
C LYS A 142 31.09 -12.43 8.51
N ILE A 143 30.08 -12.94 9.23
CA ILE A 143 29.14 -13.95 8.76
C ILE A 143 27.74 -13.39 8.96
N SER A 144 26.95 -13.33 7.89
CA SER A 144 25.54 -13.01 7.98
C SER A 144 24.79 -14.24 8.51
N LEU A 145 24.10 -14.11 9.62
CA LEU A 145 23.21 -15.13 10.17
C LEU A 145 21.82 -14.98 9.55
N ILE A 146 21.28 -13.77 9.60
CA ILE A 146 20.05 -13.39 8.95
C ILE A 146 20.39 -12.26 7.99
N ASP A 147 20.39 -12.56 6.70
CA ASP A 147 20.69 -11.58 5.66
C ASP A 147 19.55 -10.57 5.55
N GLU A 148 18.33 -11.06 5.65
CA GLU A 148 17.12 -10.25 5.70
C GLU A 148 15.99 -10.98 6.43
N LEU A 149 15.38 -10.33 7.39
CA LEU A 149 14.07 -10.68 7.93
C LEU A 149 13.23 -9.42 7.86
N SER A 150 12.31 -9.38 6.90
CA SER A 150 11.44 -8.23 6.69
C SER A 150 9.97 -8.56 6.94
N ALA A 151 9.24 -7.55 7.41
CA ALA A 151 7.80 -7.58 7.60
C ALA A 151 7.19 -6.31 7.06
N THR A 152 6.08 -6.40 6.33
CA THR A 152 5.32 -5.26 5.80
C THR A 152 3.85 -5.40 6.08
N LEU A 153 3.25 -4.30 6.53
CA LEU A 153 1.82 -4.19 6.84
C LEU A 153 1.34 -2.81 6.44
N SER A 154 0.11 -2.71 5.91
CA SER A 154 -0.48 -1.43 5.53
C SER A 154 -1.89 -1.29 6.08
N TYR A 155 -2.28 -0.06 6.37
CA TYR A 155 -3.62 0.31 6.81
C TYR A 155 -4.20 1.36 5.86
N ASN A 156 -5.34 1.04 5.23
CA ASN A 156 -6.05 1.95 4.35
C ASN A 156 -7.08 2.76 5.14
N THR A 157 -6.79 4.05 5.39
CA THR A 157 -7.67 4.95 6.14
C THR A 157 -8.93 5.36 5.38
N ALA A 158 -8.98 5.12 4.08
CA ALA A 158 -10.14 5.39 3.24
C ALA A 158 -11.11 4.20 3.15
N ALA A 159 -10.65 2.99 3.48
CA ALA A 159 -11.47 1.79 3.45
C ALA A 159 -12.43 1.76 4.63
N LYS A 160 -13.71 1.55 4.35
CA LYS A 160 -14.75 1.35 5.39
C LYS A 160 -14.74 -0.08 5.94
N ILE A 161 -14.34 -1.04 5.11
CA ILE A 161 -14.32 -2.47 5.42
C ILE A 161 -12.92 -2.99 5.13
N ARG A 162 -12.37 -3.79 6.03
CA ARG A 162 -11.05 -4.44 5.89
C ARG A 162 -9.91 -3.47 5.58
N PRO A 163 -9.63 -2.50 6.46
CA PRO A 163 -8.60 -1.49 6.21
C PRO A 163 -7.16 -2.04 6.26
N TRP A 164 -6.92 -3.17 6.93
CA TRP A 164 -5.59 -3.77 7.03
C TRP A 164 -5.25 -4.64 5.81
N SER A 165 -4.04 -4.51 5.30
CA SER A 165 -3.47 -5.48 4.35
C SER A 165 -3.07 -6.76 5.08
N ASN A 166 -2.75 -7.81 4.33
CA ASN A 166 -2.07 -8.97 4.90
C ASN A 166 -0.67 -8.57 5.40
N LEU A 167 -0.23 -9.21 6.48
CA LEU A 167 1.16 -9.12 6.95
C LEU A 167 2.03 -10.01 6.06
N ASN A 168 2.91 -9.38 5.29
CA ASN A 168 3.87 -10.09 4.46
C ASN A 168 5.21 -10.16 5.19
N MET A 169 5.77 -11.35 5.27
CA MET A 169 7.09 -11.58 5.87
C MET A 169 8.00 -12.28 4.88
N ARG A 170 9.27 -11.92 4.92
CA ARG A 170 10.32 -12.56 4.13
C ARG A 170 11.52 -12.83 5.02
N LEU A 171 12.04 -14.04 4.92
CA LEU A 171 13.29 -14.45 5.56
C LEU A 171 14.30 -14.86 4.48
N ARG A 172 15.50 -14.36 4.57
CA ARG A 172 16.64 -14.76 3.75
C ARG A 172 17.85 -15.06 4.63
N LEU A 173 18.33 -16.29 4.51
CA LEU A 173 19.49 -16.78 5.24
C LEU A 173 20.61 -17.08 4.24
N LYS A 174 21.76 -16.48 4.43
CA LYS A 174 22.95 -16.75 3.63
C LYS A 174 23.78 -17.84 4.32
N LEU A 175 23.50 -19.10 3.98
CA LEU A 175 24.13 -20.26 4.63
C LEU A 175 25.60 -20.41 4.23
N THR A 176 25.92 -20.11 2.97
CA THR A 176 27.29 -20.06 2.47
C THR A 176 27.43 -18.94 1.43
N PRO A 177 28.65 -18.57 0.97
CA PRO A 177 28.80 -17.60 -0.11
C PRO A 177 28.09 -17.96 -1.41
N LYS A 178 27.82 -19.26 -1.63
CA LYS A 178 27.19 -19.79 -2.84
C LYS A 178 25.76 -20.26 -2.62
N TYR A 179 25.29 -20.36 -1.38
CA TYR A 179 23.97 -20.90 -1.06
C TYR A 179 23.17 -19.98 -0.16
N THR A 180 22.02 -19.54 -0.65
CA THR A 180 21.06 -18.69 0.07
C THR A 180 19.71 -19.42 0.16
N PHE A 181 19.18 -19.50 1.37
CA PHE A 181 17.83 -19.98 1.62
C PHE A 181 16.90 -18.78 1.75
N SER A 182 15.75 -18.82 1.04
CA SER A 182 14.72 -17.77 1.10
C SER A 182 13.36 -18.40 1.37
N MET A 183 12.61 -17.75 2.25
CA MET A 183 11.24 -18.13 2.60
C MET A 183 10.38 -16.87 2.66
N ALA A 184 9.15 -16.96 2.17
CA ALA A 184 8.13 -15.93 2.29
C ALA A 184 6.90 -16.51 3.00
N ALA A 185 6.26 -15.67 3.81
CA ALA A 185 5.02 -16.02 4.49
C ALA A 185 4.04 -14.85 4.40
N VAL A 186 2.76 -15.16 4.19
CA VAL A 186 1.68 -14.19 4.19
C VAL A 186 0.70 -14.58 5.28
N PHE A 187 0.48 -13.66 6.21
CA PHE A 187 -0.48 -13.83 7.29
C PHE A 187 -1.72 -13.02 6.98
N ALA A 188 -2.85 -13.69 6.84
CA ALA A 188 -4.12 -13.02 6.63
C ALA A 188 -4.53 -12.25 7.89
N THR A 189 -4.87 -10.99 7.72
CA THR A 189 -5.31 -10.13 8.82
C THR A 189 -6.76 -10.39 9.21
N TYR A 190 -7.54 -10.96 8.28
CA TYR A 190 -8.97 -11.24 8.46
C TYR A 190 -9.23 -12.74 8.38
N ALA A 191 -10.03 -13.24 9.30
CA ALA A 191 -10.43 -14.64 9.32
C ALA A 191 -11.38 -14.95 8.16
N TYR A 192 -11.32 -16.19 7.68
CA TYR A 192 -12.27 -16.72 6.72
C TYR A 192 -13.43 -17.37 7.47
N LYS A 193 -14.64 -17.15 6.99
CA LYS A 193 -15.88 -17.79 7.47
C LYS A 193 -16.60 -18.42 6.31
N PHE A 194 -17.44 -19.41 6.62
CA PHE A 194 -18.41 -19.92 5.66
C PHE A 194 -19.70 -19.12 5.81
N ASP A 195 -20.29 -18.72 4.71
CA ASP A 195 -21.65 -18.17 4.68
C ASP A 195 -22.70 -19.29 4.80
N GLU A 196 -23.97 -18.93 4.85
CA GLU A 196 -25.11 -19.88 4.94
C GLU A 196 -25.17 -20.81 3.72
N THR A 197 -24.54 -20.45 2.61
CA THR A 197 -24.47 -21.25 1.37
C THR A 197 -23.22 -22.13 1.30
N GLY A 198 -22.37 -22.12 2.33
CA GLY A 198 -21.11 -22.87 2.38
C GLY A 198 -19.97 -22.26 1.58
N ARG A 199 -20.10 -21.01 1.10
CA ARG A 199 -19.03 -20.30 0.41
C ARG A 199 -18.09 -19.66 1.41
N VAL A 200 -16.79 -19.66 1.09
CA VAL A 200 -15.77 -18.99 1.90
C VAL A 200 -15.90 -17.49 1.73
N VAL A 201 -16.16 -16.78 2.81
CA VAL A 201 -16.17 -15.30 2.88
C VAL A 201 -15.18 -14.82 3.91
N THR A 202 -14.59 -13.65 3.67
CA THR A 202 -13.64 -13.05 4.59
C THR A 202 -14.38 -12.23 5.65
N SER A 203 -14.07 -12.45 6.92
CA SER A 203 -14.62 -11.67 8.03
C SER A 203 -14.24 -10.19 7.92
N GLU A 204 -15.09 -9.30 8.44
CA GLU A 204 -14.77 -7.88 8.62
C GLU A 204 -13.93 -7.63 9.88
N ARG A 205 -13.93 -8.58 10.82
CA ARG A 205 -13.14 -8.48 12.05
C ARG A 205 -11.69 -8.83 11.78
N THR A 206 -10.80 -8.03 12.34
CA THR A 206 -9.37 -8.31 12.35
C THR A 206 -9.12 -9.48 13.29
N GLU A 207 -8.76 -10.63 12.73
CA GLU A 207 -8.33 -11.81 13.47
C GLU A 207 -7.02 -12.28 12.83
N TRP A 208 -5.96 -12.35 13.61
CA TRP A 208 -4.68 -12.86 13.15
C TRP A 208 -4.81 -14.36 12.93
N SER A 209 -4.87 -14.80 11.71
CA SER A 209 -4.85 -16.23 11.38
C SER A 209 -3.41 -16.70 11.13
N TYR A 210 -3.15 -17.98 11.40
CA TYR A 210 -1.86 -18.60 11.07
C TYR A 210 -1.59 -18.43 9.56
N GLY A 211 -0.35 -18.03 9.24
CA GLY A 211 0.04 -17.70 7.88
C GLY A 211 -0.07 -18.86 6.91
N ARG A 212 -0.38 -18.56 5.67
CA ARG A 212 -0.14 -19.47 4.56
C ARG A 212 1.29 -19.29 4.07
N PHE A 213 2.01 -20.38 4.02
CA PHE A 213 3.32 -20.40 3.36
C PHE A 213 3.06 -20.54 1.84
N GLY A 214 3.59 -19.61 1.07
CA GLY A 214 3.59 -19.65 -0.37
C GLY A 214 4.99 -19.96 -0.91
#